data_064eb08d6f72b01f2d2d6f2239f8e12f
#
_entry.id   064eb08d6f72b01f2d2d6f2239f8e12f
#
_cell.length_a   1.000
_cell.length_b   1.000
_cell.length_c   1.000
_cell.angle_alpha   90.00
_cell.angle_beta   90.00
_cell.angle_gamma   90.00
#
_symmetry.space_group_name_H-M   'P 1'
#
loop_
_entity.id
_entity.type
_entity.pdbx_description
1 polymer ?
#
loop_
_entity_poly.entity_id
_entity_poly.type
_entity_poly.pdbx_seq_one_letter_code
_entity_poly.pdbx_strand_id
1 'polypeptide(L)'
;MDKTTIIVVEDNIVYCEFVCNMPAREGYRTVKAYHLSTAKKHLQQATDNDIVVADLRLPDGNGIDLLRWMRKEGKMQPFIIMTDY
;
A
#
# COMPACT_ATOMS: atom_id res chain seq x y z
N MET A 1 -10.67 -1.25 -19.58
CA MET A 1 -9.74 -2.14 -18.88
C MET A 1 -9.34 -1.50 -17.57
N ASP A 2 -9.55 -2.20 -16.48
CA ASP A 2 -9.23 -1.66 -15.17
C ASP A 2 -7.73 -1.64 -14.98
N LYS A 3 -7.21 -0.50 -14.59
CA LYS A 3 -5.80 -0.40 -14.26
C LYS A 3 -5.56 -0.89 -12.84
N THR A 4 -4.49 -1.65 -12.67
CA THR A 4 -4.03 -2.01 -11.34
C THR A 4 -3.56 -0.76 -10.60
N THR A 5 -4.04 -0.59 -9.38
CA THR A 5 -3.57 0.46 -8.49
C THR A 5 -2.57 -0.13 -7.51
N ILE A 6 -1.45 0.54 -7.35
CA ILE A 6 -0.45 0.16 -6.36
C ILE A 6 -0.56 1.13 -5.19
N ILE A 7 -0.92 0.62 -4.04
CA ILE A 7 -1.06 1.40 -2.82
C ILE A 7 0.24 1.27 -2.04
N VAL A 8 0.98 2.36 -1.94
CA VAL A 8 2.27 2.37 -1.25
C VAL A 8 2.08 2.99 0.13
N VAL A 9 2.34 2.22 1.17
CA VAL A 9 2.17 2.63 2.56
C VAL A 9 3.55 2.83 3.17
N GLU A 10 3.96 4.08 3.27
CA GLU A 10 5.30 4.46 3.70
C GLU A 10 5.26 5.88 4.26
N ASP A 11 5.73 6.07 5.48
CA ASP A 11 5.67 7.37 6.17
C ASP A 11 6.77 8.35 5.71
N ASN A 12 7.87 7.84 5.18
CA ASN A 12 8.91 8.70 4.63
C ASN A 12 8.46 9.19 3.26
N ILE A 13 8.15 10.47 3.16
CA ILE A 13 7.57 11.06 1.94
C ILE A 13 8.50 10.88 0.74
N VAL A 14 9.78 11.13 0.91
CA VAL A 14 10.76 11.02 -0.18
C VAL A 14 10.88 9.59 -0.67
N TYR A 15 10.96 8.65 0.26
CA TYR A 15 11.06 7.23 -0.09
C TYR A 15 9.78 6.72 -0.75
N CYS A 16 8.63 7.18 -0.27
CA CYS A 16 7.34 6.83 -0.85
C CYS A 16 7.26 7.30 -2.32
N GLU A 17 7.70 8.53 -2.59
CA GLU A 17 7.81 9.05 -3.95
C GLU A 17 8.70 8.18 -4.83
N PHE A 18 9.84 7.80 -4.28
CA PHE A 18 10.80 6.96 -4.99
C PHE A 18 10.19 5.61 -5.36
N VAL A 19 9.53 4.96 -4.41
CA VAL A 19 8.89 3.66 -4.65
C VAL A 19 7.77 3.76 -5.68
N CYS A 20 7.03 4.87 -5.69
CA CYS A 20 5.92 5.07 -6.63
C CYS A 20 6.38 5.35 -8.06
N ASN A 21 7.61 5.84 -8.26
CA ASN A 21 8.06 6.30 -9.58
C ASN A 21 8.07 5.20 -10.63
N MET A 22 8.60 4.03 -10.30
CA MET A 22 8.73 2.96 -11.30
C MET A 22 7.37 2.45 -11.76
N PRO A 23 6.45 2.07 -10.85
CA PRO A 23 5.12 1.64 -11.30
C PRO A 23 4.39 2.73 -12.07
N ALA A 24 4.54 4.00 -11.68
CA ALA A 24 3.90 5.10 -12.39
C ALA A 24 4.42 5.21 -13.84
N ARG A 25 5.72 5.01 -14.05
CA ARG A 25 6.30 5.01 -15.40
C ARG A 25 5.76 3.88 -16.25
N GLU A 26 5.43 2.76 -15.63
CA GLU A 26 4.89 1.60 -16.34
C GLU A 26 3.37 1.70 -16.57
N GLY A 27 2.78 2.83 -16.22
CA GLY A 27 1.37 3.06 -16.46
C GLY A 27 0.43 2.63 -15.34
N TYR A 28 0.97 2.17 -14.21
CA TYR A 28 0.15 1.84 -13.06
C TYR A 28 -0.30 3.10 -12.33
N ARG A 29 -1.51 3.05 -11.80
CA ARG A 29 -1.97 4.09 -10.88
C ARG A 29 -1.31 3.85 -9.53
N THR A 30 -0.83 4.91 -8.89
CA THR A 30 -0.24 4.80 -7.56
C THR A 30 -1.01 5.64 -6.57
N VAL A 31 -1.15 5.13 -5.36
CA VAL A 31 -1.77 5.81 -4.24
C VAL A 31 -0.77 5.81 -3.09
N LYS A 32 -0.55 6.96 -2.50
CA LYS A 32 0.38 7.12 -1.39
C LYS A 32 -0.38 7.18 -0.08
N ALA A 33 0.03 6.38 0.88
CA ALA A 33 -0.52 6.41 2.23
C ALA A 33 0.64 6.48 3.22
N TYR A 34 0.62 7.51 4.05
CA TYR A 34 1.73 7.75 5.00
C TYR A 34 1.45 7.16 6.39
N HIS A 35 0.26 6.60 6.58
CA HIS A 35 -0.16 5.99 7.84
C HIS A 35 -1.08 4.82 7.56
N LEU A 36 -1.27 3.95 8.56
CA LEU A 36 -2.19 2.83 8.45
C LEU A 36 -3.63 3.30 8.23
N SER A 37 -4.05 4.33 8.95
CA SER A 37 -5.42 4.84 8.84
C SER A 37 -5.75 5.29 7.43
N THR A 38 -4.82 5.98 6.77
CA THR A 38 -5.01 6.41 5.39
C THR A 38 -5.05 5.21 4.44
N ALA A 39 -4.18 4.24 4.67
CA ALA A 39 -4.16 3.01 3.86
C ALA A 39 -5.48 2.27 3.96
N LYS A 40 -6.05 2.17 5.16
CA LYS A 40 -7.34 1.50 5.36
C LYS A 40 -8.46 2.21 4.60
N LYS A 41 -8.46 3.53 4.56
CA LYS A 41 -9.44 4.29 3.78
C LYS A 41 -9.37 3.96 2.30
N HIS A 42 -8.16 3.92 1.74
CA HIS A 42 -7.98 3.56 0.34
C HIS A 42 -8.40 2.12 0.08
N LEU A 43 -8.10 1.22 1.01
CA LEU A 43 -8.41 -0.20 0.84
C LEU A 43 -9.91 -0.49 0.93
N GLN A 44 -10.69 0.36 1.58
CA GLN A 44 -12.14 0.21 1.59
C GLN A 44 -12.75 0.39 0.20
N GLN A 45 -12.05 1.09 -0.70
CA GLN A 45 -12.50 1.35 -2.06
C GLN A 45 -11.68 0.56 -3.09
N ALA A 46 -10.75 -0.28 -2.64
CA ALA A 46 -9.86 -1.00 -3.53
C ALA A 46 -10.56 -2.18 -4.21
N THR A 47 -10.04 -2.53 -5.37
CA THR A 47 -10.53 -3.69 -6.14
C THR A 47 -9.58 -4.87 -5.95
N ASP A 48 -10.00 -6.05 -6.42
CA ASP A 48 -9.18 -7.26 -6.34
C ASP A 48 -7.90 -7.16 -7.18
N ASN A 49 -7.86 -6.21 -8.11
CA ASN A 49 -6.68 -6.01 -8.97
C ASN A 49 -5.61 -5.13 -8.33
N ASP A 50 -5.88 -4.58 -7.17
CA ASP A 50 -4.95 -3.66 -6.54
C ASP A 50 -3.88 -4.43 -5.75
N ILE A 51 -2.73 -3.78 -5.56
CA ILE A 51 -1.58 -4.37 -4.88
C ILE A 51 -1.16 -3.42 -3.77
N VAL A 52 -0.84 -3.97 -2.60
CA VAL A 52 -0.37 -3.17 -1.47
C VAL A 52 1.12 -3.41 -1.28
N VAL A 53 1.88 -2.33 -1.20
CA VAL A 53 3.30 -2.36 -0.85
C VAL A 53 3.45 -1.53 0.42
N ALA A 54 3.82 -2.15 1.52
CA ALA A 54 3.81 -1.48 2.82
C ALA A 54 5.12 -1.66 3.55
N ASP A 55 5.56 -0.58 4.20
CA ASP A 55 6.67 -0.64 5.13
C ASP A 55 6.25 -1.42 6.37
N LEU A 56 7.21 -2.07 6.99
CA LEU A 56 6.97 -2.80 8.22
C LEU A 56 6.66 -1.85 9.39
N ARG A 57 7.34 -0.70 9.43
CA ARG A 57 7.22 0.26 10.54
C ARG A 57 6.52 1.53 10.07
N LEU A 58 5.42 1.86 10.74
CA LEU A 58 4.61 3.04 10.43
C LEU A 58 4.31 3.79 11.72
N PRO A 59 3.97 5.09 11.64
CA PRO A 59 3.72 5.87 12.87
C PRO A 59 2.61 5.33 13.75
N ASP A 60 1.58 4.74 13.16
CA ASP A 60 0.41 4.26 13.90
C ASP A 60 0.27 2.74 13.90
N GLY A 61 1.40 2.01 13.69
CA GLY A 61 1.41 0.56 13.77
C GLY A 61 2.44 -0.04 12.83
N ASN A 62 2.25 -1.28 12.42
CA ASN A 62 3.16 -1.91 11.47
C ASN A 62 2.39 -2.53 10.30
N GLY A 63 3.14 -2.85 9.22
CA GLY A 63 2.55 -3.38 8.00
C GLY A 63 1.87 -4.72 8.18
N ILE A 64 2.33 -5.54 9.13
CA ILE A 64 1.70 -6.83 9.41
C ILE A 64 0.30 -6.63 10.00
N ASP A 65 0.12 -5.60 10.83
CA ASP A 65 -1.20 -5.27 11.36
C ASP A 65 -2.17 -4.91 10.23
N LEU A 66 -1.67 -4.19 9.23
CA LEU A 66 -2.48 -3.86 8.06
C LEU A 66 -2.89 -5.12 7.31
N LEU A 67 -1.95 -6.03 7.09
CA LEU A 67 -2.23 -7.30 6.42
C LEU A 67 -3.28 -8.11 7.18
N ARG A 68 -3.15 -8.19 8.50
CA ARG A 68 -4.12 -8.91 9.34
C ARG A 68 -5.50 -8.31 9.22
N TRP A 69 -5.58 -6.98 9.27
CA TRP A 69 -6.84 -6.28 9.11
C TRP A 69 -7.45 -6.56 7.74
N MET A 70 -6.66 -6.51 6.67
CA MET A 70 -7.13 -6.79 5.32
C MET A 70 -7.75 -8.18 5.23
N ARG A 71 -7.05 -9.19 5.70
CA ARG A 71 -7.52 -10.59 5.62
C ARG A 71 -8.77 -10.81 6.46
N LYS A 72 -8.84 -10.17 7.61
CA LYS A 72 -10.02 -10.22 8.47
C LYS A 72 -11.24 -9.60 7.78
N GLU A 73 -11.03 -8.54 7.01
CA GLU A 73 -12.10 -7.86 6.27
C GLU A 73 -12.39 -8.53 4.91
N GLY A 74 -11.78 -9.66 4.64
CA GLY A 74 -12.00 -10.38 3.39
C GLY A 74 -11.30 -9.79 2.19
N LYS A 75 -10.35 -8.90 2.40
CA LYS A 75 -9.58 -8.26 1.32
C LYS A 75 -8.36 -9.11 1.01
N MET A 76 -8.30 -9.61 -0.22
CA MET A 76 -7.30 -10.60 -0.62
C MET A 76 -6.26 -10.03 -1.60
N GLN A 77 -6.12 -8.73 -1.67
CA GLN A 77 -5.11 -8.12 -2.54
C GLN A 77 -3.70 -8.62 -2.18
N PRO A 78 -2.85 -8.82 -3.18
CA PRO A 78 -1.44 -9.14 -2.91
C PRO A 78 -0.80 -8.08 -2.02
N PHE A 79 0.04 -8.52 -1.10
CA PHE A 79 0.64 -7.65 -0.09
C PHE A 79 2.15 -7.90 -0.07
N ILE A 80 2.90 -6.84 -0.30
CA ILE A 80 4.36 -6.89 -0.34
C ILE A 80 4.89 -6.07 0.83
N ILE A 81 5.74 -6.67 1.65
CA ILE A 81 6.39 -5.99 2.77
C ILE A 81 7.72 -5.43 2.30
N MET A 82 7.91 -4.13 2.52
CA MET A 82 9.21 -3.51 2.37
C MET A 82 9.92 -3.54 3.71
N THR A 83 11.14 -4.01 3.73
CA THR A 83 11.94 -3.97 4.94
C THR A 83 13.11 -3.03 4.73
N ASP A 84 13.38 -2.23 5.73
CA ASP A 84 14.49 -1.29 5.74
C ASP A 84 15.44 -1.68 6.86
N TYR A 85 16.70 -1.77 6.56
CA TYR A 85 17.73 -2.09 7.55
C TYR A 85 18.52 -0.87 7.90
#